data_01c617b65d0a9e1565acaa40de5145a1
#
_entry.id   01c617b65d0a9e1565acaa40de5145a1
#
_cell.length_a   1.000
_cell.length_b   1.000
_cell.length_c   1.000
_cell.angle_alpha   90.00
_cell.angle_beta   90.00
_cell.angle_gamma   90.00
#
_symmetry.space_group_name_H-M   'P 1'
#
loop_
_entity.id
_entity.type
_entity.pdbx_description
1 polymer ?
#
loop_
_entity_poly.entity_id
_entity_poly.type
_entity_poly.pdbx_seq_one_letter_code
_entity_poly.pdbx_strand_id
1 'polypeptide(L)'
;MSEEQINPRDPGARLGAMLALGIVAAGFVIAAAIYFRHGGTETDDLSPQETAQVQEIIRDYVSDHPEVVEEGLKNLMQRRHAAEEERLKLNIRALSKDLNEDPGSPVANPDGEVTVVEFFDYECPYCKGLAPKLHKLINEDKSVRFVFKEFPLLTKVSKFAARAALAARKQDKYLDFHFALMGVRGQMNERLVLAAASEAGIDIERLKNDMNDPEIDQILARNSRLAQGLGIDGTPAFVIGDTLIPGAADIPYLKSVIEKARES
;
A
#
# COMPACT_ATOMS: atom_id res chain seq x y z
N MET A 1 5.64 -9.60 31.49
CA MET A 1 5.59 -11.07 31.46
C MET A 1 4.48 -11.49 32.39
N SER A 2 3.32 -11.78 31.85
CA SER A 2 2.18 -12.38 32.61
C SER A 2 1.60 -13.45 31.71
N GLU A 3 1.92 -14.70 32.01
CA GLU A 3 1.34 -15.86 31.37
C GLU A 3 -0.16 -15.92 31.74
N GLU A 4 -1.01 -15.77 30.73
CA GLU A 4 -2.45 -15.99 30.88
C GLU A 4 -2.71 -17.49 31.00
N GLN A 5 -2.92 -17.94 32.22
CA GLN A 5 -3.26 -19.32 32.52
C GLN A 5 -4.68 -19.62 32.03
N ILE A 6 -4.80 -20.48 31.03
CA ILE A 6 -6.07 -21.02 30.53
C ILE A 6 -6.76 -21.79 31.65
N ASN A 7 -7.91 -21.29 32.06
CA ASN A 7 -8.69 -21.92 33.12
C ASN A 7 -9.37 -23.21 32.61
N PRO A 8 -9.05 -24.40 33.16
CA PRO A 8 -9.56 -25.68 32.64
C PRO A 8 -11.05 -25.97 33.00
N ARG A 9 -11.79 -24.97 33.51
CA ARG A 9 -13.19 -25.15 33.95
C ARG A 9 -14.23 -24.44 33.09
N ASP A 10 -13.86 -23.94 31.91
CA ASP A 10 -14.80 -23.29 31.01
C ASP A 10 -15.60 -24.38 30.24
N PRO A 11 -16.92 -24.47 30.42
CA PRO A 11 -17.75 -25.47 29.74
C PRO A 11 -17.79 -25.29 28.21
N GLY A 12 -17.59 -24.08 27.70
CA GLY A 12 -17.51 -23.80 26.26
C GLY A 12 -16.24 -24.34 25.59
N ALA A 13 -15.11 -24.30 26.30
CA ALA A 13 -13.85 -24.84 25.80
C ALA A 13 -13.85 -26.39 25.74
N ARG A 14 -14.62 -27.04 26.64
CA ARG A 14 -14.75 -28.50 26.63
C ARG A 14 -15.66 -29.01 25.52
N LEU A 15 -16.69 -28.24 25.15
CA LEU A 15 -17.60 -28.62 24.07
C LEU A 15 -16.89 -28.49 22.69
N GLY A 16 -16.11 -27.44 22.47
CA GLY A 16 -15.30 -27.28 21.26
C GLY A 16 -14.20 -28.33 21.11
N ALA A 17 -13.52 -28.67 22.22
CA ALA A 17 -12.49 -29.70 22.22
C ALA A 17 -13.08 -31.11 21.99
N MET A 18 -14.26 -31.41 22.52
CA MET A 18 -14.95 -32.70 22.31
C MET A 18 -15.47 -32.85 20.89
N LEU A 19 -15.95 -31.77 20.25
CA LEU A 19 -16.36 -31.76 18.83
C LEU A 19 -15.15 -31.95 17.90
N ALA A 20 -14.06 -31.25 18.15
CA ALA A 20 -12.81 -31.42 17.39
C ALA A 20 -12.22 -32.83 17.53
N LEU A 21 -12.22 -33.40 18.75
CA LEU A 21 -11.81 -34.80 18.98
C LEU A 21 -12.75 -35.80 18.29
N GLY A 22 -14.06 -35.52 18.25
CA GLY A 22 -15.05 -36.35 17.60
C GLY A 22 -14.85 -36.46 16.07
N ILE A 23 -14.54 -35.33 15.42
CA ILE A 23 -14.27 -35.27 13.95
C ILE A 23 -12.96 -36.00 13.62
N VAL A 24 -11.91 -35.77 14.40
CA VAL A 24 -10.63 -36.47 14.23
C VAL A 24 -10.80 -37.97 14.50
N ALA A 25 -11.56 -38.38 15.55
CA ALA A 25 -11.83 -39.76 15.83
C ALA A 25 -12.69 -40.44 14.74
N ALA A 26 -13.71 -39.77 14.20
CA ALA A 26 -14.50 -40.29 13.07
C ALA A 26 -13.66 -40.47 11.82
N GLY A 27 -12.80 -39.49 11.50
CA GLY A 27 -11.86 -39.58 10.38
C GLY A 27 -10.85 -40.72 10.57
N PHE A 28 -10.34 -40.93 11.77
CA PHE A 28 -9.43 -42.06 12.09
C PHE A 28 -10.14 -43.43 12.03
N VAL A 29 -11.38 -43.52 12.47
CA VAL A 29 -12.16 -44.77 12.41
C VAL A 29 -12.48 -45.13 10.94
N ILE A 30 -12.83 -44.16 10.12
CA ILE A 30 -13.07 -44.37 8.68
C ILE A 30 -11.77 -44.76 7.99
N ALA A 31 -10.68 -44.05 8.24
CA ALA A 31 -9.36 -44.38 7.69
C ALA A 31 -8.85 -45.76 8.18
N ALA A 32 -9.04 -46.10 9.45
CA ALA A 32 -8.69 -47.42 10.00
C ALA A 32 -9.59 -48.51 9.43
N ALA A 33 -10.89 -48.30 9.24
CA ALA A 33 -11.79 -49.27 8.65
C ALA A 33 -11.42 -49.55 7.17
N ILE A 34 -11.04 -48.51 6.40
CA ILE A 34 -10.53 -48.63 5.03
C ILE A 34 -9.18 -49.39 5.05
N TYR A 35 -8.25 -49.02 5.94
CA TYR A 35 -6.93 -49.64 6.05
C TYR A 35 -7.02 -51.13 6.44
N PHE A 36 -7.88 -51.52 7.39
CA PHE A 36 -8.07 -52.91 7.82
C PHE A 36 -8.85 -53.74 6.83
N ARG A 37 -9.69 -53.19 5.99
CA ARG A 37 -10.48 -53.90 4.99
C ARG A 37 -9.66 -54.25 3.75
N HIS A 38 -8.61 -53.51 3.42
CA HIS A 38 -7.84 -53.65 2.18
C HIS A 38 -6.40 -54.15 2.32
N GLY A 39 -5.98 -54.63 3.50
CA GLY A 39 -4.74 -55.43 3.69
C GLY A 39 -3.52 -54.95 2.87
N GLY A 40 -3.09 -53.70 3.08
CA GLY A 40 -1.72 -53.23 2.87
C GLY A 40 -1.18 -53.15 1.42
N THR A 41 -0.75 -51.96 0.99
CA THR A 41 0.23 -51.62 -0.05
C THR A 41 -0.24 -51.43 -1.48
N GLU A 42 -1.45 -50.94 -1.73
CA GLU A 42 -1.75 -50.16 -2.93
C GLU A 42 -2.47 -48.90 -2.52
N THR A 43 -2.15 -47.75 -3.12
CA THR A 43 -2.94 -46.50 -3.00
C THR A 43 -4.27 -46.79 -3.70
N ASP A 44 -5.21 -47.39 -2.94
CA ASP A 44 -6.54 -47.72 -3.44
C ASP A 44 -7.27 -46.41 -3.69
N ASP A 45 -7.35 -46.00 -4.92
CA ASP A 45 -8.28 -44.98 -5.35
C ASP A 45 -9.69 -45.45 -4.98
N LEU A 46 -10.46 -44.57 -4.27
CA LEU A 46 -11.84 -44.83 -3.92
C LEU A 46 -12.62 -45.30 -5.14
N SER A 47 -13.38 -46.38 -5.02
CA SER A 47 -14.28 -46.81 -6.09
C SER A 47 -15.27 -45.70 -6.45
N PRO A 48 -15.81 -45.65 -7.65
CA PRO A 48 -16.81 -44.64 -8.04
C PRO A 48 -18.00 -44.54 -7.09
N GLN A 49 -18.40 -45.65 -6.48
CA GLN A 49 -19.49 -45.67 -5.47
C GLN A 49 -19.07 -45.06 -4.15
N GLU A 50 -17.88 -45.35 -3.63
CA GLU A 50 -17.35 -44.77 -2.43
C GLU A 50 -17.11 -43.27 -2.62
N THR A 51 -16.60 -42.87 -3.78
CA THR A 51 -16.42 -41.43 -4.12
C THR A 51 -17.77 -40.70 -4.11
N ALA A 52 -18.82 -41.29 -4.69
CA ALA A 52 -20.15 -40.69 -4.70
C ALA A 52 -20.74 -40.55 -3.29
N GLN A 53 -20.57 -41.56 -2.42
CA GLN A 53 -21.01 -41.51 -1.03
C GLN A 53 -20.28 -40.43 -0.23
N VAL A 54 -18.95 -40.32 -0.38
CA VAL A 54 -18.15 -39.27 0.27
C VAL A 54 -18.58 -37.87 -0.19
N GLN A 55 -18.83 -37.70 -1.49
CA GLN A 55 -19.32 -36.42 -2.04
C GLN A 55 -20.70 -36.03 -1.48
N GLU A 56 -21.60 -37.00 -1.30
CA GLU A 56 -22.91 -36.77 -0.70
C GLU A 56 -22.80 -36.34 0.76
N ILE A 57 -21.99 -37.06 1.55
CA ILE A 57 -21.74 -36.72 2.96
C ILE A 57 -21.15 -35.31 3.09
N ILE A 58 -20.17 -34.96 2.24
CA ILE A 58 -19.57 -33.63 2.25
C ILE A 58 -20.60 -32.55 1.88
N ARG A 59 -21.44 -32.81 0.88
CA ARG A 59 -22.49 -31.87 0.45
C ARG A 59 -23.49 -31.62 1.57
N ASP A 60 -23.99 -32.68 2.20
CA ASP A 60 -24.95 -32.60 3.29
C ASP A 60 -24.34 -31.86 4.49
N TYR A 61 -23.12 -32.23 4.86
CA TYR A 61 -22.40 -31.56 5.93
C TYR A 61 -22.20 -30.06 5.71
N VAL A 62 -21.75 -29.68 4.50
CA VAL A 62 -21.58 -28.25 4.13
C VAL A 62 -22.91 -27.52 4.06
N SER A 63 -24.00 -28.19 3.66
CA SER A 63 -25.35 -27.62 3.63
C SER A 63 -25.91 -27.37 5.02
N ASP A 64 -25.65 -28.31 5.96
CA ASP A 64 -26.12 -28.21 7.35
C ASP A 64 -25.20 -27.29 8.19
N HIS A 65 -23.94 -27.10 7.77
CA HIS A 65 -22.90 -26.30 8.44
C HIS A 65 -22.29 -25.25 7.53
N PRO A 66 -23.05 -24.24 7.06
CA PRO A 66 -22.53 -23.19 6.15
C PRO A 66 -21.41 -22.36 6.78
N GLU A 67 -21.34 -22.29 8.12
CA GLU A 67 -20.28 -21.61 8.87
C GLU A 67 -18.87 -22.15 8.56
N VAL A 68 -18.73 -23.44 8.20
CA VAL A 68 -17.44 -24.03 7.83
C VAL A 68 -16.87 -23.41 6.56
N VAL A 69 -17.75 -23.11 5.59
CA VAL A 69 -17.34 -22.43 4.34
C VAL A 69 -16.98 -20.99 4.64
N GLU A 70 -17.78 -20.29 5.47
CA GLU A 70 -17.51 -18.91 5.87
C GLU A 70 -16.16 -18.79 6.57
N GLU A 71 -15.88 -19.66 7.54
CA GLU A 71 -14.60 -19.70 8.24
C GLU A 71 -13.44 -20.02 7.30
N GLY A 72 -13.61 -21.00 6.41
CA GLY A 72 -12.61 -21.34 5.40
C GLY A 72 -12.27 -20.19 4.48
N LEU A 73 -13.30 -19.46 4.02
CA LEU A 73 -13.14 -18.27 3.17
C LEU A 73 -12.46 -17.13 3.92
N LYS A 74 -12.84 -16.86 5.16
CA LYS A 74 -12.21 -15.86 6.03
C LYS A 74 -10.73 -16.15 6.23
N ASN A 75 -10.38 -17.40 6.56
CA ASN A 75 -9.00 -17.85 6.72
C ASN A 75 -8.20 -17.70 5.41
N LEU A 76 -8.79 -18.05 4.26
CA LEU A 76 -8.17 -17.85 2.96
C LEU A 76 -7.89 -16.38 2.67
N MET A 77 -8.88 -15.50 2.91
CA MET A 77 -8.71 -14.05 2.73
C MET A 77 -7.61 -13.49 3.64
N GLN A 78 -7.58 -13.87 4.91
CA GLN A 78 -6.54 -13.45 5.84
C GLN A 78 -5.13 -13.86 5.37
N ARG A 79 -4.97 -15.11 4.91
CA ARG A 79 -3.68 -15.58 4.38
C ARG A 79 -3.27 -14.83 3.11
N ARG A 80 -4.22 -14.51 2.22
CA ARG A 80 -3.95 -13.71 1.01
C ARG A 80 -3.54 -12.30 1.37
N HIS A 81 -4.25 -11.62 2.27
CA HIS A 81 -3.87 -10.28 2.75
C HIS A 81 -2.48 -10.26 3.37
N ALA A 82 -2.18 -11.21 4.26
CA ALA A 82 -0.85 -11.29 4.86
C ALA A 82 0.26 -11.52 3.83
N ALA A 83 0.01 -12.35 2.81
CA ALA A 83 0.96 -12.59 1.73
C ALA A 83 1.14 -11.37 0.81
N GLU A 84 0.06 -10.62 0.55
CA GLU A 84 0.09 -9.37 -0.24
C GLU A 84 0.85 -8.28 0.51
N GLU A 85 0.59 -8.10 1.81
CA GLU A 85 1.32 -7.15 2.66
C GLU A 85 2.81 -7.46 2.70
N GLU A 86 3.19 -8.71 2.88
CA GLU A 86 4.61 -9.10 2.91
C GLU A 86 5.28 -8.88 1.53
N ARG A 87 4.57 -9.21 0.44
CA ARG A 87 5.06 -8.93 -0.91
C ARG A 87 5.26 -7.44 -1.15
N LEU A 88 4.33 -6.61 -0.67
CA LEU A 88 4.43 -5.16 -0.79
C LEU A 88 5.64 -4.63 -0.02
N LYS A 89 5.86 -5.08 1.22
CA LYS A 89 7.06 -4.71 2.01
C LYS A 89 8.36 -5.09 1.29
N LEU A 90 8.42 -6.29 0.72
CA LEU A 90 9.57 -6.72 -0.07
C LEU A 90 9.79 -5.82 -1.30
N ASN A 91 8.73 -5.44 -2.00
CA ASN A 91 8.80 -4.53 -3.13
C ASN A 91 9.29 -3.13 -2.72
N ILE A 92 8.77 -2.57 -1.61
CA ILE A 92 9.21 -1.27 -1.08
C ILE A 92 10.71 -1.32 -0.75
N ARG A 93 11.16 -2.38 -0.07
CA ARG A 93 12.59 -2.56 0.25
C ARG A 93 13.47 -2.68 -1.00
N ALA A 94 13.01 -3.44 -1.99
CA ALA A 94 13.72 -3.59 -3.27
C ALA A 94 13.83 -2.28 -4.05
N LEU A 95 12.82 -1.40 -3.95
CA LEU A 95 12.74 -0.11 -4.62
C LEU A 95 13.20 1.06 -3.72
N SER A 96 13.70 0.80 -2.52
CA SER A 96 14.01 1.83 -1.51
C SER A 96 14.99 2.87 -2.01
N LYS A 97 15.99 2.49 -2.80
CA LYS A 97 16.96 3.42 -3.38
C LYS A 97 16.28 4.38 -4.35
N ASP A 98 15.44 3.89 -5.25
CA ASP A 98 14.74 4.72 -6.23
C ASP A 98 13.66 5.58 -5.57
N LEU A 99 13.06 5.10 -4.47
CA LEU A 99 12.11 5.86 -3.67
C LEU A 99 12.79 7.03 -2.96
N ASN A 100 13.88 6.75 -2.26
CA ASN A 100 14.45 7.67 -1.29
C ASN A 100 15.60 8.50 -1.86
N GLU A 101 16.40 7.97 -2.80
CA GLU A 101 17.70 8.55 -3.20
C GLU A 101 17.75 8.97 -4.67
N ASP A 102 16.61 8.96 -5.41
CA ASP A 102 16.58 9.42 -6.80
C ASP A 102 16.94 10.92 -6.87
N PRO A 103 18.09 11.30 -7.49
CA PRO A 103 18.53 12.69 -7.58
C PRO A 103 17.54 13.57 -8.39
N GLY A 104 16.69 12.95 -9.20
CA GLY A 104 15.63 13.62 -9.92
C GLY A 104 14.45 14.06 -9.03
N SER A 105 14.33 13.52 -7.84
CA SER A 105 13.22 13.83 -6.93
C SER A 105 13.55 15.01 -6.03
N PRO A 106 12.65 16.02 -5.97
CA PRO A 106 12.81 17.12 -5.02
C PRO A 106 12.65 16.64 -3.57
N VAL A 107 13.35 17.30 -2.66
CA VAL A 107 13.39 16.92 -1.25
C VAL A 107 13.21 18.14 -0.36
N ALA A 108 12.39 18.01 0.68
CA ALA A 108 12.38 18.92 1.82
C ALA A 108 13.01 18.24 3.04
N ASN A 109 13.69 19.03 3.89
CA ASN A 109 14.42 18.55 5.08
C ASN A 109 15.35 17.38 4.76
N PRO A 110 16.41 17.57 3.93
CA PRO A 110 17.24 16.48 3.43
C PRO A 110 17.95 15.67 4.52
N ASP A 111 18.18 16.27 5.68
CA ASP A 111 18.88 15.66 6.83
C ASP A 111 17.91 14.94 7.79
N GLY A 112 16.62 14.84 7.45
CA GLY A 112 15.62 14.17 8.28
C GLY A 112 15.87 12.67 8.40
N GLU A 113 15.62 12.11 9.57
CA GLU A 113 15.89 10.72 9.94
C GLU A 113 14.91 9.74 9.29
N VAL A 114 13.62 10.14 9.19
CA VAL A 114 12.57 9.32 8.57
C VAL A 114 12.18 9.92 7.24
N THR A 115 12.15 9.10 6.20
CA THR A 115 11.73 9.54 4.87
C THR A 115 10.26 9.25 4.63
N VAL A 116 9.52 10.28 4.22
CA VAL A 116 8.16 10.22 3.67
C VAL A 116 8.26 10.47 2.18
N VAL A 117 7.86 9.51 1.36
CA VAL A 117 7.76 9.66 -0.10
C VAL A 117 6.31 9.90 -0.46
N GLU A 118 6.00 11.00 -1.14
CA GLU A 118 4.66 11.32 -1.61
C GLU A 118 4.57 11.22 -3.13
N PHE A 119 3.62 10.43 -3.64
CA PHE A 119 3.18 10.42 -5.02
C PHE A 119 1.94 11.30 -5.16
N PHE A 120 1.96 12.31 -6.00
CA PHE A 120 0.90 13.30 -6.08
C PHE A 120 0.65 13.83 -7.50
N ASP A 121 -0.50 14.50 -7.68
CA ASP A 121 -0.89 15.20 -8.90
C ASP A 121 -1.46 16.57 -8.55
N TYR A 122 -1.05 17.62 -9.27
CA TYR A 122 -1.47 19.00 -9.02
C TYR A 122 -2.96 19.28 -9.31
N GLU A 123 -3.66 18.43 -10.04
CA GLU A 123 -5.11 18.53 -10.24
C GLU A 123 -5.91 17.60 -9.30
N CYS A 124 -5.24 16.76 -8.51
CA CYS A 124 -5.90 15.90 -7.55
C CYS A 124 -6.50 16.73 -6.39
N PRO A 125 -7.83 16.71 -6.18
CA PRO A 125 -8.47 17.48 -5.11
C PRO A 125 -7.99 17.06 -3.71
N TYR A 126 -7.70 15.78 -3.53
CA TYR A 126 -7.22 15.22 -2.26
C TYR A 126 -5.79 15.68 -1.96
N CYS A 127 -4.90 15.74 -2.97
CA CYS A 127 -3.55 16.28 -2.83
C CYS A 127 -3.62 17.77 -2.44
N LYS A 128 -4.42 18.55 -3.16
CA LYS A 128 -4.63 19.98 -2.85
C LYS A 128 -5.18 20.21 -1.43
N GLY A 129 -6.14 19.37 -1.02
CA GLY A 129 -6.72 19.46 0.34
C GLY A 129 -5.73 19.12 1.46
N LEU A 130 -4.77 18.26 1.18
CA LEU A 130 -3.76 17.82 2.15
C LEU A 130 -2.52 18.73 2.18
N ALA A 131 -2.15 19.36 1.06
CA ALA A 131 -0.93 20.13 0.90
C ALA A 131 -0.69 21.20 1.98
N PRO A 132 -1.67 22.02 2.44
CA PRO A 132 -1.42 22.97 3.51
C PRO A 132 -1.01 22.32 4.84
N LYS A 133 -1.55 21.12 5.12
CA LYS A 133 -1.23 20.37 6.34
C LYS A 133 0.15 19.73 6.24
N LEU A 134 0.52 19.21 5.07
CA LEU A 134 1.87 18.70 4.79
C LEU A 134 2.90 19.83 4.85
N HIS A 135 2.62 20.99 4.28
CA HIS A 135 3.49 22.17 4.40
C HIS A 135 3.76 22.53 5.86
N LYS A 136 2.71 22.51 6.68
CA LYS A 136 2.86 22.73 8.12
C LYS A 136 3.74 21.65 8.77
N LEU A 137 3.51 20.36 8.48
CA LEU A 137 4.29 19.26 9.02
C LEU A 137 5.77 19.37 8.62
N ILE A 138 6.08 19.66 7.35
CA ILE A 138 7.44 19.86 6.84
C ILE A 138 8.17 20.99 7.57
N ASN A 139 7.45 22.06 7.93
CA ASN A 139 8.04 23.19 8.62
C ASN A 139 8.23 22.97 10.12
N GLU A 140 7.33 22.23 10.75
CA GLU A 140 7.35 21.96 12.20
C GLU A 140 8.26 20.80 12.59
N ASP A 141 8.39 19.78 11.75
CA ASP A 141 9.19 18.58 12.03
C ASP A 141 10.36 18.44 11.04
N LYS A 142 11.51 18.97 11.41
CA LYS A 142 12.73 18.91 10.60
C LYS A 142 13.40 17.54 10.61
N SER A 143 13.02 16.66 11.51
CA SER A 143 13.51 15.27 11.54
C SER A 143 12.82 14.37 10.50
N VAL A 144 11.79 14.87 9.80
CA VAL A 144 11.13 14.17 8.71
C VAL A 144 11.59 14.69 7.35
N ARG A 145 12.20 13.83 6.57
CA ARG A 145 12.62 14.08 5.20
C ARG A 145 11.46 13.78 4.26
N PHE A 146 11.07 14.73 3.40
CA PHE A 146 10.02 14.53 2.40
C PHE A 146 10.63 14.43 1.01
N VAL A 147 10.27 13.38 0.27
CA VAL A 147 10.62 13.15 -1.14
C VAL A 147 9.38 13.28 -1.98
N PHE A 148 9.40 14.17 -2.97
CA PHE A 148 8.27 14.46 -3.83
C PHE A 148 8.40 13.69 -5.15
N LYS A 149 7.42 12.81 -5.43
CA LYS A 149 7.31 12.04 -6.67
C LYS A 149 6.20 12.60 -7.54
N GLU A 150 6.56 13.45 -8.48
CA GLU A 150 5.63 13.95 -9.51
C GLU A 150 5.00 12.76 -10.25
N PHE A 151 3.68 12.63 -10.13
CA PHE A 151 2.92 11.52 -10.71
C PHE A 151 1.65 12.03 -11.40
N PRO A 152 1.79 12.75 -12.54
CA PRO A 152 0.69 13.39 -13.25
C PRO A 152 -0.18 12.35 -13.97
N LEU A 153 -1.24 11.90 -13.31
CA LEU A 153 -2.16 10.88 -13.80
C LEU A 153 -3.37 11.44 -14.52
N LEU A 154 -3.88 12.61 -14.06
CA LEU A 154 -5.26 12.99 -14.34
C LEU A 154 -5.43 13.66 -15.69
N THR A 155 -4.57 14.61 -16.03
CA THR A 155 -4.78 15.43 -17.22
C THR A 155 -3.48 15.83 -17.93
N LYS A 156 -3.61 16.42 -19.13
CA LYS A 156 -2.47 17.02 -19.82
C LYS A 156 -1.89 18.21 -19.04
N VAL A 157 -2.75 18.95 -18.30
CA VAL A 157 -2.31 20.07 -17.47
C VAL A 157 -1.58 19.59 -16.23
N SER A 158 -1.95 18.45 -15.63
CA SER A 158 -1.16 17.80 -14.60
C SER A 158 0.27 17.56 -15.07
N LYS A 159 0.45 17.03 -16.30
CA LYS A 159 1.77 16.80 -16.87
C LYS A 159 2.53 18.11 -17.12
N PHE A 160 1.85 19.15 -17.59
CA PHE A 160 2.46 20.47 -17.78
C PHE A 160 2.93 21.06 -16.45
N ALA A 161 2.09 21.01 -15.40
CA ALA A 161 2.43 21.49 -14.07
C ALA A 161 3.62 20.73 -13.45
N ALA A 162 3.63 19.41 -13.56
CA ALA A 162 4.74 18.57 -13.09
C ALA A 162 6.06 18.90 -13.80
N ARG A 163 6.02 19.10 -15.12
CA ARG A 163 7.19 19.54 -15.90
C ARG A 163 7.70 20.91 -15.44
N ALA A 164 6.78 21.86 -15.24
CA ALA A 164 7.13 23.19 -14.76
C ALA A 164 7.74 23.14 -13.35
N ALA A 165 7.16 22.35 -12.44
CA ALA A 165 7.67 22.18 -11.09
C ALA A 165 9.09 21.56 -11.09
N LEU A 166 9.32 20.50 -11.86
CA LEU A 166 10.64 19.90 -11.99
C LEU A 166 11.67 20.86 -12.60
N ALA A 167 11.27 21.68 -13.59
CA ALA A 167 12.15 22.70 -14.18
C ALA A 167 12.50 23.80 -13.16
N ALA A 168 11.59 24.15 -12.25
CA ALA A 168 11.80 25.16 -11.22
C ALA A 168 12.94 24.77 -10.22
N ARG A 169 13.33 23.50 -10.15
CA ARG A 169 14.51 23.02 -9.38
C ARG A 169 15.79 23.72 -9.80
N LYS A 170 15.94 24.01 -11.09
CA LYS A 170 17.14 24.70 -11.63
C LYS A 170 17.23 26.17 -11.18
N GLN A 171 16.18 26.66 -10.52
CA GLN A 171 16.12 28.00 -9.94
C GLN A 171 15.98 27.97 -8.40
N ASP A 172 16.14 26.77 -7.78
CA ASP A 172 15.98 26.54 -6.34
C ASP A 172 14.59 26.96 -5.80
N LYS A 173 13.55 26.85 -6.66
CA LYS A 173 12.18 27.32 -6.39
C LYS A 173 11.14 26.21 -6.38
N TYR A 174 11.59 24.94 -6.30
CA TYR A 174 10.63 23.83 -6.39
C TYR A 174 9.58 23.86 -5.29
N LEU A 175 9.97 23.96 -4.03
CA LEU A 175 9.02 23.86 -2.90
C LEU A 175 8.05 25.03 -2.86
N ASP A 176 8.52 26.26 -3.06
CA ASP A 176 7.66 27.45 -3.13
C ASP A 176 6.62 27.30 -4.23
N PHE A 177 7.06 26.85 -5.40
CA PHE A 177 6.20 26.66 -6.54
C PHE A 177 5.26 25.46 -6.39
N HIS A 178 5.72 24.35 -5.81
CA HIS A 178 4.89 23.19 -5.51
C HIS A 178 3.69 23.59 -4.65
N PHE A 179 3.89 24.29 -3.55
CA PHE A 179 2.80 24.73 -2.69
C PHE A 179 1.93 25.80 -3.33
N ALA A 180 2.48 26.67 -4.17
CA ALA A 180 1.69 27.61 -4.96
C ALA A 180 0.77 26.88 -5.95
N LEU A 181 1.27 25.86 -6.66
CA LEU A 181 0.47 25.01 -7.56
C LEU A 181 -0.64 24.26 -6.83
N MET A 182 -0.33 23.67 -5.68
CA MET A 182 -1.34 23.02 -4.84
C MET A 182 -2.41 23.99 -4.34
N GLY A 183 -2.07 25.27 -4.19
CA GLY A 183 -2.97 26.37 -3.81
C GLY A 183 -3.88 26.85 -4.93
N VAL A 184 -3.62 26.54 -6.19
CA VAL A 184 -4.44 26.99 -7.34
C VAL A 184 -5.84 26.42 -7.21
N ARG A 185 -6.84 27.30 -7.18
CA ARG A 185 -8.26 26.95 -7.07
C ARG A 185 -8.93 26.88 -8.44
N GLY A 186 -9.96 26.05 -8.56
CA GLY A 186 -10.70 25.84 -9.81
C GLY A 186 -9.94 24.97 -10.80
N GLN A 187 -10.38 25.01 -12.06
CA GLN A 187 -9.77 24.23 -13.13
C GLN A 187 -8.41 24.81 -13.52
N MET A 188 -7.36 24.03 -13.33
CA MET A 188 -6.00 24.42 -13.70
C MET A 188 -5.84 24.51 -15.22
N ASN A 189 -5.02 25.44 -15.66
CA ASN A 189 -4.57 25.59 -17.05
C ASN A 189 -3.14 26.13 -17.08
N GLU A 190 -2.49 26.08 -18.23
CA GLU A 190 -1.10 26.52 -18.38
C GLU A 190 -0.87 27.97 -17.95
N ARG A 191 -1.83 28.88 -18.21
CA ARG A 191 -1.74 30.29 -17.78
C ARG A 191 -1.70 30.40 -16.25
N LEU A 192 -2.51 29.62 -15.52
CA LEU A 192 -2.52 29.61 -14.06
C LEU A 192 -1.24 28.99 -13.50
N VAL A 193 -0.70 27.96 -14.15
CA VAL A 193 0.60 27.38 -13.78
C VAL A 193 1.71 28.41 -13.90
N LEU A 194 1.77 29.15 -15.02
CA LEU A 194 2.78 30.19 -15.21
C LEU A 194 2.58 31.40 -14.31
N ALA A 195 1.33 31.74 -13.97
CA ALA A 195 1.04 32.79 -12.97
C ALA A 195 1.55 32.41 -11.57
N ALA A 196 1.27 31.16 -11.14
CA ALA A 196 1.80 30.64 -9.88
C ALA A 196 3.33 30.61 -9.86
N ALA A 197 3.98 30.29 -10.99
CA ALA A 197 5.43 30.35 -11.11
C ALA A 197 5.97 31.79 -10.93
N SER A 198 5.31 32.77 -11.55
CA SER A 198 5.67 34.17 -11.41
C SER A 198 5.51 34.66 -9.95
N GLU A 199 4.42 34.26 -9.29
CA GLU A 199 4.18 34.57 -7.87
C GLU A 199 5.24 33.95 -6.94
N ALA A 200 5.74 32.75 -7.29
CA ALA A 200 6.85 32.10 -6.60
C ALA A 200 8.23 32.75 -6.91
N GLY A 201 8.28 33.77 -7.73
CA GLY A 201 9.51 34.49 -8.10
C GLY A 201 10.41 33.69 -9.06
N ILE A 202 9.80 32.90 -9.95
CA ILE A 202 10.49 32.12 -10.98
C ILE A 202 10.62 32.96 -12.25
N ASP A 203 11.80 32.95 -12.87
CA ASP A 203 11.99 33.48 -14.23
C ASP A 203 11.24 32.59 -15.22
N ILE A 204 10.20 33.16 -15.84
CA ILE A 204 9.28 32.43 -16.71
C ILE A 204 9.93 32.02 -18.04
N GLU A 205 10.78 32.86 -18.61
CA GLU A 205 11.45 32.52 -19.88
C GLU A 205 12.48 31.40 -19.68
N ARG A 206 13.23 31.46 -18.60
CA ARG A 206 14.13 30.37 -18.18
C ARG A 206 13.35 29.10 -17.88
N LEU A 207 12.21 29.19 -17.15
CA LEU A 207 11.34 28.07 -16.83
C LEU A 207 10.87 27.35 -18.10
N LYS A 208 10.35 28.11 -19.10
CA LYS A 208 9.89 27.53 -20.37
C LYS A 208 11.00 26.80 -21.13
N ASN A 209 12.21 27.33 -21.10
CA ASN A 209 13.38 26.66 -21.69
C ASN A 209 13.72 25.39 -20.94
N ASP A 210 13.80 25.45 -19.62
CA ASP A 210 14.16 24.33 -18.75
C ASP A 210 13.12 23.20 -18.75
N MET A 211 11.84 23.52 -19.00
CA MET A 211 10.77 22.54 -19.19
C MET A 211 11.00 21.60 -20.37
N ASN A 212 11.85 21.98 -21.33
CA ASN A 212 12.16 21.14 -22.50
C ASN A 212 13.31 20.15 -22.22
N ASP A 213 13.84 20.13 -21.00
CA ASP A 213 14.91 19.20 -20.64
C ASP A 213 14.40 17.74 -20.69
N PRO A 214 15.06 16.86 -21.50
CA PRO A 214 14.69 15.47 -21.60
C PRO A 214 14.77 14.70 -20.28
N GLU A 215 15.57 15.18 -19.31
CA GLU A 215 15.68 14.58 -17.99
C GLU A 215 14.35 14.59 -17.25
N ILE A 216 13.53 15.63 -17.46
CA ILE A 216 12.19 15.74 -16.84
C ILE A 216 11.29 14.58 -17.26
N ASP A 217 11.27 14.22 -18.55
CA ASP A 217 10.48 13.08 -19.03
C ASP A 217 11.00 11.76 -18.45
N GLN A 218 12.31 11.63 -18.24
CA GLN A 218 12.90 10.45 -17.60
C GLN A 218 12.50 10.36 -16.13
N ILE A 219 12.48 11.48 -15.40
CA ILE A 219 12.04 11.53 -13.99
C ILE A 219 10.57 11.10 -13.90
N LEU A 220 9.68 11.69 -14.70
CA LEU A 220 8.26 11.33 -14.72
C LEU A 220 8.04 9.86 -15.07
N ALA A 221 8.80 9.33 -16.04
CA ALA A 221 8.74 7.93 -16.41
C ALA A 221 9.26 7.00 -15.31
N ARG A 222 10.31 7.38 -14.57
CA ARG A 222 10.78 6.62 -13.39
C ARG A 222 9.73 6.60 -12.29
N ASN A 223 9.15 7.76 -11.95
CA ASN A 223 8.11 7.86 -10.95
C ASN A 223 6.89 6.98 -11.30
N SER A 224 6.49 6.99 -12.57
CA SER A 224 5.38 6.14 -13.06
C SER A 224 5.71 4.64 -12.92
N ARG A 225 6.93 4.21 -13.25
CA ARG A 225 7.35 2.80 -13.06
C ARG A 225 7.41 2.41 -11.59
N LEU A 226 7.89 3.31 -10.71
CA LEU A 226 7.88 3.08 -9.26
C LEU A 226 6.46 2.90 -8.74
N ALA A 227 5.56 3.79 -9.12
CA ALA A 227 4.15 3.70 -8.74
C ALA A 227 3.54 2.35 -9.18
N GLN A 228 3.78 1.93 -10.43
CA GLN A 228 3.32 0.63 -10.94
C GLN A 228 3.92 -0.55 -10.16
N GLY A 229 5.21 -0.51 -9.85
CA GLY A 229 5.89 -1.56 -9.08
C GLY A 229 5.34 -1.72 -7.66
N LEU A 230 4.77 -0.65 -7.09
CA LEU A 230 4.15 -0.63 -5.78
C LEU A 230 2.63 -0.83 -5.81
N GLY A 231 2.02 -0.92 -7.00
CA GLY A 231 0.57 -0.98 -7.15
C GLY A 231 -0.15 0.33 -6.82
N ILE A 232 0.55 1.47 -6.94
CA ILE A 232 -0.04 2.81 -6.76
C ILE A 232 -0.77 3.18 -8.06
N ASP A 233 -2.08 3.33 -7.99
CA ASP A 233 -2.97 3.65 -9.11
C ASP A 233 -3.71 4.99 -8.93
N GLY A 234 -3.47 5.69 -7.82
CA GLY A 234 -4.10 6.97 -7.48
C GLY A 234 -3.22 7.88 -6.64
N THR A 235 -3.68 9.14 -6.48
CA THR A 235 -2.99 10.17 -5.69
C THR A 235 -3.92 10.80 -4.65
N PRO A 236 -3.38 11.25 -3.51
CA PRO A 236 -2.01 11.05 -3.07
C PRO A 236 -1.75 9.59 -2.67
N ALA A 237 -0.47 9.18 -2.63
CA ALA A 237 -0.05 7.95 -1.97
C ALA A 237 1.28 8.22 -1.26
N PHE A 238 1.47 7.58 -0.09
CA PHE A 238 2.68 7.78 0.72
C PHE A 238 3.39 6.46 0.94
N VAL A 239 4.73 6.51 0.93
CA VAL A 239 5.58 5.41 1.38
C VAL A 239 6.42 5.92 2.55
N ILE A 240 6.32 5.24 3.70
CA ILE A 240 7.02 5.57 4.94
C ILE A 240 7.60 4.28 5.51
N GLY A 241 8.93 4.17 5.58
CA GLY A 241 9.57 2.90 5.91
C GLY A 241 9.19 1.81 4.91
N ASP A 242 8.55 0.74 5.38
CA ASP A 242 8.02 -0.35 4.55
C ASP A 242 6.47 -0.34 4.41
N THR A 243 5.85 0.80 4.74
CA THR A 243 4.40 0.97 4.72
C THR A 243 3.98 1.84 3.54
N LEU A 244 3.05 1.32 2.71
CA LEU A 244 2.33 2.08 1.69
C LEU A 244 0.97 2.53 2.24
N ILE A 245 0.69 3.82 2.12
CA ILE A 245 -0.59 4.42 2.50
C ILE A 245 -1.25 4.93 1.22
N PRO A 246 -2.25 4.25 0.67
CA PRO A 246 -2.98 4.71 -0.50
C PRO A 246 -4.00 5.78 -0.12
N GLY A 247 -4.11 6.81 -0.95
CA GLY A 247 -5.08 7.90 -0.78
C GLY A 247 -4.69 8.94 0.27
N ALA A 248 -5.60 9.86 0.52
CA ALA A 248 -5.41 10.95 1.48
C ALA A 248 -5.54 10.41 2.91
N ALA A 249 -4.43 10.43 3.63
CA ALA A 249 -4.38 10.13 5.04
C ALA A 249 -4.45 11.41 5.88
N ASP A 250 -5.02 11.35 7.08
CA ASP A 250 -4.95 12.48 7.99
C ASP A 250 -3.56 12.60 8.64
N ILE A 251 -3.24 13.80 9.12
CA ILE A 251 -1.92 14.08 9.72
C ILE A 251 -1.64 13.25 10.98
N PRO A 252 -2.60 13.02 11.89
CA PRO A 252 -2.39 12.14 13.04
C PRO A 252 -1.97 10.73 12.63
N TYR A 253 -2.60 10.16 11.61
CA TYR A 253 -2.24 8.84 11.10
C TYR A 253 -0.84 8.84 10.44
N LEU A 254 -0.54 9.83 9.58
CA LEU A 254 0.82 9.97 9.01
C LEU A 254 1.88 10.06 10.10
N LYS A 255 1.64 10.88 11.14
CA LYS A 255 2.56 10.99 12.29
C LYS A 255 2.73 9.65 13.01
N SER A 256 1.67 8.89 13.22
CA SER A 256 1.76 7.57 13.88
C SER A 256 2.63 6.58 13.09
N VAL A 257 2.55 6.62 11.74
CA VAL A 257 3.39 5.77 10.88
C VAL A 257 4.83 6.25 10.85
N ILE A 258 5.05 7.58 10.88
CA ILE A 258 6.40 8.16 11.00
C ILE A 258 7.07 7.73 12.31
N GLU A 259 6.37 7.82 13.45
CA GLU A 259 6.90 7.38 14.75
C GLU A 259 7.25 5.88 14.73
N LYS A 260 6.38 5.06 14.17
CA LYS A 260 6.66 3.63 14.02
C LYS A 260 7.91 3.36 13.16
N ALA A 261 8.13 4.17 12.11
CA ALA A 261 9.31 4.04 11.25
C ALA A 261 10.60 4.50 11.94
N ARG A 262 10.52 5.37 12.96
CA ARG A 262 11.69 5.76 13.80
C ARG A 262 12.17 4.63 14.71
N GLU A 263 11.26 3.75 15.10
CA GLU A 263 11.56 2.64 16.02
C GLU A 263 12.11 1.40 15.29
N SER A 264 12.13 1.41 13.94
CA SER A 264 12.49 0.24 13.11
C SER A 264 13.93 0.31 12.61
#